data_8733f1d54ae294d7048a08d447c797eb
#
_entry.id   8733f1d54ae294d7048a08d447c797eb
#
_cell.length_a   1.000
_cell.length_b   1.000
_cell.length_c   1.000
_cell.angle_alpha   90.00
_cell.angle_beta   90.00
_cell.angle_gamma   90.00
#
_symmetry.space_group_name_H-M   'P 1'
#
loop_
_entity.id
_entity.type
_entity.pdbx_description
1 polymer ?
#
loop_
_entity_poly.entity_id
_entity_poly.type
_entity_poly.pdbx_seq_one_letter_code
_entity_poly.pdbx_strand_id
1 'polypeptide(L)'
;MKNLKHIALFLSCLVIASCTKDIDEKEPSNECSILDIQLTGQLGKATIERVDDNQGTVTLYIFEQADYPWEAVGVEALALSAYATADVSDGNTLDFRNPERKARIIVRSQTGKQVLWTVYLKPYDPFYVGTWAVSDIKIYLDQNISGNGTGKWDTSMGGSEFGLFASPELDNIITITMNEEMVDGKFTGKIINAAGADGLYGSFKGVYPGEYTEDAPLDMDPRLRHLIPAGESDWMLDLSTNQMKISKNNITSTMTFSRDTSGNLFFDFALPDASGDTPGNNFYNNFWRSSYKFSYIVRAAE
;
A
#
# COMPACT_ATOMS: atom_id res chain seq x y z
N MET A 1 28.96 3.23 -56.94
CA MET A 1 28.72 2.95 -55.51
C MET A 1 29.75 3.57 -54.53
N LYS A 2 30.63 4.48 -54.93
CA LYS A 2 31.64 5.12 -54.05
C LYS A 2 31.14 6.44 -53.43
N ASN A 3 30.11 7.08 -53.98
CA ASN A 3 29.65 8.42 -53.54
C ASN A 3 28.57 8.42 -52.43
N LEU A 4 28.02 7.27 -52.09
CA LEU A 4 26.94 7.17 -51.07
C LEU A 4 27.49 7.18 -49.61
N LYS A 5 28.75 6.74 -49.43
CA LYS A 5 29.38 6.70 -48.10
C LYS A 5 29.78 8.10 -47.55
N HIS A 6 30.00 9.06 -48.45
CA HIS A 6 30.42 10.39 -48.05
C HIS A 6 29.23 11.30 -47.71
N ILE A 7 28.06 11.03 -48.30
CA ILE A 7 26.84 11.78 -47.98
C ILE A 7 26.29 11.36 -46.57
N ALA A 8 26.40 10.10 -46.20
CA ALA A 8 25.99 9.63 -44.87
C ALA A 8 26.88 10.18 -43.73
N LEU A 9 28.17 10.43 -44.01
CA LEU A 9 29.09 11.00 -43.01
C LEU A 9 28.89 12.49 -42.83
N PHE A 10 28.47 13.21 -43.86
CA PHE A 10 28.19 14.65 -43.79
C PHE A 10 26.86 14.95 -43.08
N LEU A 11 25.86 14.08 -43.23
CA LEU A 11 24.58 14.21 -42.56
C LEU A 11 24.68 13.88 -41.05
N SER A 12 25.59 12.97 -40.67
CA SER A 12 25.84 12.63 -39.24
C SER A 12 26.54 13.78 -38.49
N CYS A 13 27.34 14.63 -39.16
CA CYS A 13 27.99 15.77 -38.49
C CYS A 13 27.07 16.98 -38.33
N LEU A 14 25.98 17.10 -39.12
CA LEU A 14 25.07 18.22 -39.01
C LEU A 14 24.06 18.11 -37.86
N VAL A 15 23.87 16.91 -37.34
CA VAL A 15 22.92 16.66 -36.19
C VAL A 15 23.58 17.00 -34.85
N ILE A 16 24.91 17.05 -34.78
CA ILE A 16 25.63 17.35 -33.50
C ILE A 16 25.80 18.87 -33.27
N ALA A 17 25.62 19.70 -34.31
CA ALA A 17 25.81 21.14 -34.20
C ALA A 17 24.54 21.93 -33.81
N SER A 18 23.42 21.25 -33.58
CA SER A 18 22.12 21.90 -33.28
C SER A 18 21.73 21.91 -31.80
N CYS A 19 22.61 21.45 -30.89
CA CYS A 19 22.32 21.42 -29.44
C CYS A 19 23.34 22.21 -28.60
N THR A 20 23.92 23.25 -29.13
CA THR A 20 24.54 24.31 -28.31
C THR A 20 23.64 25.53 -28.31
N LYS A 21 22.43 25.38 -27.75
CA LYS A 21 21.74 26.55 -27.21
C LYS A 21 22.47 26.90 -25.92
N ASP A 22 22.95 28.12 -25.87
CA ASP A 22 23.63 28.71 -24.73
C ASP A 22 22.95 28.35 -23.42
N ILE A 23 23.68 27.59 -22.61
CA ILE A 23 23.26 27.18 -21.24
C ILE A 23 23.65 28.31 -20.26
N ASP A 24 23.99 29.47 -20.75
CA ASP A 24 24.67 30.53 -20.00
C ASP A 24 23.79 31.75 -19.69
N GLU A 25 22.56 31.56 -19.34
CA GLU A 25 21.85 32.51 -18.47
C GLU A 25 20.63 31.77 -17.91
N LYS A 26 20.88 30.83 -16.99
CA LYS A 26 19.77 30.25 -16.23
C LYS A 26 19.18 31.33 -15.37
N GLU A 27 17.93 31.70 -15.64
CA GLU A 27 17.17 32.51 -14.70
C GLU A 27 17.30 31.89 -13.30
N PRO A 28 17.49 32.72 -12.26
CA PRO A 28 17.63 32.23 -10.91
C PRO A 28 16.43 31.34 -10.54
N SER A 29 16.69 30.15 -10.00
CA SER A 29 15.65 29.20 -9.66
C SER A 29 14.78 29.68 -8.50
N ASN A 30 13.48 29.60 -8.66
CA ASN A 30 12.47 29.80 -7.61
C ASN A 30 12.16 28.54 -6.83
N GLU A 31 12.77 27.40 -7.19
CA GLU A 31 12.52 26.11 -6.54
C GLU A 31 13.07 26.09 -5.11
N CYS A 32 12.24 25.70 -4.16
CA CYS A 32 12.57 25.59 -2.76
C CYS A 32 11.86 24.38 -2.13
N SER A 33 12.14 23.21 -2.69
CA SER A 33 11.55 21.93 -2.29
C SER A 33 12.56 21.05 -1.53
N ILE A 34 12.07 20.33 -0.54
CA ILE A 34 12.74 19.14 -0.02
C ILE A 34 12.43 18.01 -1.01
N LEU A 35 13.46 17.33 -1.50
CA LEU A 35 13.33 16.19 -2.42
C LEU A 35 13.46 14.85 -1.68
N ASP A 36 14.27 14.84 -0.64
CA ASP A 36 14.43 13.70 0.26
C ASP A 36 14.96 14.18 1.62
N ILE A 37 14.66 13.43 2.68
CA ILE A 37 15.21 13.64 4.00
C ILE A 37 15.30 12.30 4.72
N GLN A 38 16.40 12.10 5.44
CA GLN A 38 16.62 10.96 6.31
C GLN A 38 16.95 11.42 7.72
N LEU A 39 16.23 10.88 8.68
CA LEU A 39 16.44 11.13 10.10
C LEU A 39 16.92 9.85 10.79
N THR A 40 17.68 10.00 11.88
CA THR A 40 18.14 8.87 12.69
C THR A 40 16.97 8.01 13.16
N GLY A 41 17.03 6.71 12.86
CA GLY A 41 15.99 5.75 13.22
C GLY A 41 14.73 5.81 12.37
N GLN A 42 14.75 6.54 11.25
CA GLN A 42 13.64 6.62 10.32
C GLN A 42 13.29 5.27 9.72
N LEU A 43 12.00 5.01 9.59
CA LEU A 43 11.44 3.85 8.92
C LEU A 43 10.96 4.23 7.51
N GLY A 44 11.53 3.58 6.51
CA GLY A 44 11.15 3.79 5.11
C GLY A 44 11.53 5.18 4.58
N LYS A 45 10.87 5.57 3.50
CA LYS A 45 11.07 6.88 2.88
C LYS A 45 10.13 7.92 3.45
N ALA A 46 10.58 9.16 3.45
CA ALA A 46 9.75 10.31 3.77
C ALA A 46 8.61 10.47 2.75
N THR A 47 7.41 10.78 3.25
CA THR A 47 6.32 11.28 2.41
C THR A 47 6.41 12.80 2.38
N ILE A 48 6.65 13.37 1.19
CA ILE A 48 6.90 14.80 0.98
C ILE A 48 5.78 15.36 0.13
N GLU A 49 5.07 16.37 0.66
CA GLU A 49 3.92 16.97 -0.01
C GLU A 49 4.04 18.49 0.00
N ARG A 50 3.82 19.11 -1.16
CA ARG A 50 3.66 20.55 -1.25
C ARG A 50 2.22 20.92 -0.93
N VAL A 51 2.02 21.74 0.11
CA VAL A 51 0.67 22.16 0.53
C VAL A 51 0.22 23.37 -0.28
N ASP A 52 1.10 24.36 -0.39
CA ASP A 52 0.88 25.58 -1.17
C ASP A 52 2.23 26.21 -1.59
N ASP A 53 2.17 27.45 -2.09
CA ASP A 53 3.38 28.17 -2.54
C ASP A 53 4.39 28.47 -1.44
N ASN A 54 3.99 28.48 -0.18
CA ASN A 54 4.79 28.89 0.97
C ASN A 54 4.95 27.78 2.01
N GLN A 55 4.24 26.67 1.86
CA GLN A 55 4.21 25.59 2.85
C GLN A 55 4.33 24.22 2.21
N GLY A 56 5.01 23.32 2.90
CA GLY A 56 5.09 21.90 2.61
C GLY A 56 5.09 21.07 3.88
N THR A 57 4.80 19.78 3.73
CA THR A 57 4.85 18.82 4.81
C THR A 57 5.77 17.66 4.46
N VAL A 58 6.43 17.14 5.46
CA VAL A 58 7.20 15.91 5.42
C VAL A 58 6.68 15.02 6.54
N THR A 59 6.29 13.79 6.20
CA THR A 59 5.89 12.79 7.19
C THR A 59 6.87 11.63 7.18
N LEU A 60 7.36 11.30 8.36
CA LEU A 60 8.32 10.25 8.63
C LEU A 60 7.81 9.36 9.75
N TYR A 61 8.25 8.11 9.76
CA TYR A 61 7.89 7.15 10.80
C TYR A 61 9.13 6.62 11.50
N ILE A 62 8.97 6.29 12.78
CA ILE A 62 10.00 5.64 13.62
C ILE A 62 9.34 4.55 14.47
N PHE A 63 10.12 3.58 14.95
CA PHE A 63 9.70 2.81 16.12
C PHE A 63 9.91 3.66 17.37
N GLU A 64 8.82 3.89 18.12
CA GLU A 64 8.93 4.62 19.37
C GLU A 64 9.65 3.75 20.40
N GLN A 65 10.80 4.25 20.88
CA GLN A 65 11.59 3.65 21.95
C GLN A 65 11.56 4.60 23.15
N ALA A 66 11.65 4.06 24.36
CA ALA A 66 11.53 4.84 25.59
C ALA A 66 12.62 5.93 25.72
N ASP A 67 13.80 5.69 25.14
CA ASP A 67 14.97 6.56 25.16
C ASP A 67 15.25 7.27 23.83
N TYR A 68 14.24 7.32 22.93
CA TYR A 68 14.41 8.01 21.65
C TYR A 68 14.73 9.49 21.86
N PRO A 69 15.78 10.05 21.21
CA PRO A 69 16.30 11.39 21.49
C PRO A 69 15.45 12.50 20.86
N TRP A 70 14.19 12.63 21.26
CA TRP A 70 13.22 13.60 20.71
C TRP A 70 13.70 15.05 20.65
N GLU A 71 14.63 15.44 21.53
CA GLU A 71 15.18 16.80 21.57
C GLU A 71 16.27 17.06 20.52
N ALA A 72 16.87 15.99 19.96
CA ALA A 72 18.02 16.12 19.08
C ALA A 72 18.06 14.97 18.05
N VAL A 73 17.02 14.82 17.29
CA VAL A 73 16.95 13.79 16.22
C VAL A 73 17.87 14.20 15.08
N GLY A 74 18.86 13.36 14.78
CA GLY A 74 19.87 13.65 13.76
C GLY A 74 19.28 13.69 12.34
N VAL A 75 19.72 14.65 11.55
CA VAL A 75 19.48 14.71 10.09
C VAL A 75 20.65 13.99 9.42
N GLU A 76 20.41 12.80 8.90
CA GLU A 76 21.44 11.98 8.25
C GLU A 76 21.66 12.40 6.79
N ALA A 77 20.58 12.79 6.12
CA ALA A 77 20.65 13.34 4.75
C ALA A 77 19.48 14.31 4.51
N LEU A 78 19.75 15.36 3.73
CA LEU A 78 18.75 16.32 3.27
C LEU A 78 19.04 16.69 1.81
N ALA A 79 18.18 16.25 0.90
CA ALA A 79 18.24 16.60 -0.51
C ALA A 79 17.24 17.71 -0.84
N LEU A 80 17.73 18.77 -1.46
CA LEU A 80 16.95 19.95 -1.85
C LEU A 80 16.87 20.08 -3.38
N SER A 81 15.90 20.86 -3.85
CA SER A 81 15.87 21.31 -5.25
C SER A 81 17.15 22.09 -5.62
N ALA A 82 17.47 22.10 -6.91
CA ALA A 82 18.69 22.71 -7.41
C ALA A 82 18.84 24.17 -6.94
N TYR A 83 20.03 24.50 -6.44
CA TYR A 83 20.38 25.84 -5.91
C TYR A 83 19.59 26.31 -4.67
N ALA A 84 18.71 25.47 -4.12
CA ALA A 84 18.05 25.78 -2.87
C ALA A 84 19.00 25.58 -1.67
N THR A 85 18.76 26.31 -0.59
CA THR A 85 19.45 26.16 0.70
C THR A 85 18.42 26.00 1.81
N ALA A 86 18.80 25.39 2.92
CA ALA A 86 17.95 25.27 4.11
C ALA A 86 18.67 25.82 5.34
N ASP A 87 17.92 26.09 6.40
CA ASP A 87 18.44 26.44 7.71
C ASP A 87 18.94 25.22 8.50
N VAL A 88 18.77 24.03 7.92
CA VAL A 88 19.22 22.72 8.43
C VAL A 88 20.02 22.02 7.35
N SER A 89 21.02 21.25 7.72
CA SER A 89 21.85 20.43 6.83
C SER A 89 22.17 19.08 7.45
N ASP A 90 22.81 18.20 6.68
CA ASP A 90 23.31 16.93 7.17
C ASP A 90 24.18 17.13 8.43
N GLY A 91 23.97 16.26 9.41
CA GLY A 91 24.65 16.32 10.72
C GLY A 91 24.02 17.30 11.72
N ASN A 92 23.06 18.11 11.35
CA ASN A 92 22.27 18.91 12.30
C ASN A 92 21.24 18.02 13.04
N THR A 93 20.57 18.59 14.02
CA THR A 93 19.48 17.93 14.75
C THR A 93 18.19 18.73 14.69
N LEU A 94 17.08 18.04 14.81
CA LEU A 94 15.73 18.61 14.90
C LEU A 94 15.10 18.28 16.24
N ASP A 95 14.34 19.21 16.83
CA ASP A 95 13.65 19.05 18.10
C ASP A 95 12.17 18.68 17.87
N PHE A 96 11.78 17.48 18.31
CA PHE A 96 10.44 16.92 18.20
C PHE A 96 9.74 16.75 19.57
N ARG A 97 10.18 17.41 20.65
CA ARG A 97 9.58 17.26 21.98
C ARG A 97 8.16 17.78 22.11
N ASN A 98 7.70 18.62 21.18
CA ASN A 98 6.33 19.10 21.23
C ASN A 98 5.29 17.97 21.08
N PRO A 99 4.06 18.15 21.58
CA PRO A 99 3.04 17.10 21.56
C PRO A 99 2.68 16.58 20.17
N GLU A 100 2.85 17.41 19.15
CA GLU A 100 2.55 17.05 17.76
C GLU A 100 3.72 16.35 17.05
N ARG A 101 4.86 16.17 17.76
CA ARG A 101 6.07 15.56 17.19
C ARG A 101 6.45 16.18 15.85
N LYS A 102 6.55 17.51 15.82
CA LYS A 102 6.88 18.26 14.59
C LYS A 102 8.07 19.18 14.77
N ALA A 103 8.85 19.31 13.72
CA ALA A 103 9.91 20.29 13.57
C ALA A 103 9.68 21.16 12.32
N ARG A 104 10.53 22.16 12.12
CA ARG A 104 10.41 23.08 10.96
C ARG A 104 11.74 23.18 10.26
N ILE A 105 11.67 23.25 8.93
CA ILE A 105 12.80 23.53 8.04
C ILE A 105 12.40 24.66 7.09
N ILE A 106 13.20 25.69 6.99
CA ILE A 106 12.99 26.78 6.05
C ILE A 106 13.91 26.54 4.85
N VAL A 107 13.31 26.27 3.69
CA VAL A 107 14.05 26.14 2.44
C VAL A 107 13.96 27.44 1.65
N ARG A 108 15.11 27.94 1.16
CA ARG A 108 15.24 29.16 0.38
C ARG A 108 15.70 28.85 -1.02
N SER A 109 15.03 29.43 -2.01
CA SER A 109 15.44 29.37 -3.41
C SER A 109 16.60 30.34 -3.69
N GLN A 110 17.19 30.23 -4.87
CA GLN A 110 18.21 31.14 -5.35
C GLN A 110 17.71 32.59 -5.48
N THR A 111 16.41 32.81 -5.74
CA THR A 111 15.78 34.15 -5.80
C THR A 111 15.40 34.71 -4.45
N GLY A 112 15.60 33.95 -3.36
CA GLY A 112 15.22 34.36 -2.01
C GLY A 112 13.78 33.99 -1.59
N LYS A 113 12.97 33.33 -2.45
CA LYS A 113 11.69 32.79 -2.06
C LYS A 113 11.90 31.77 -0.92
N GLN A 114 11.00 31.75 0.05
CA GLN A 114 11.09 30.86 1.21
C GLN A 114 9.86 29.97 1.28
N VAL A 115 10.07 28.73 1.68
CA VAL A 115 9.02 27.75 1.99
C VAL A 115 9.27 27.17 3.35
N LEU A 116 8.24 27.19 4.18
CA LEU A 116 8.24 26.53 5.49
C LEU A 116 7.81 25.08 5.31
N TRP A 117 8.71 24.15 5.61
CA TRP A 117 8.44 22.73 5.65
C TRP A 117 8.19 22.28 7.08
N THR A 118 7.02 21.72 7.35
CA THR A 118 6.71 21.11 8.63
C THR A 118 7.02 19.62 8.55
N VAL A 119 7.96 19.16 9.38
CA VAL A 119 8.38 17.77 9.45
C VAL A 119 7.65 17.12 10.61
N TYR A 120 6.88 16.08 10.33
CA TYR A 120 6.18 15.26 11.32
C TYR A 120 6.92 13.94 11.50
N LEU A 121 7.29 13.62 12.72
CA LEU A 121 7.91 12.35 13.09
C LEU A 121 6.92 11.51 13.89
N LYS A 122 6.29 10.55 13.23
CA LYS A 122 5.20 9.76 13.78
C LYS A 122 5.68 8.41 14.30
N PRO A 123 5.26 7.97 15.49
CA PRO A 123 5.41 6.59 15.89
C PRO A 123 4.71 5.67 14.91
N TYR A 124 5.38 4.60 14.54
CA TYR A 124 4.79 3.53 13.75
C TYR A 124 4.29 2.42 14.66
N ASP A 125 3.00 2.12 14.59
CA ASP A 125 2.36 1.02 15.29
C ASP A 125 2.01 -0.09 14.28
N PRO A 126 2.75 -1.21 14.27
CA PRO A 126 2.46 -2.35 13.43
C PRO A 126 1.30 -3.17 14.01
N PHE A 127 0.17 -2.54 14.25
CA PHE A 127 -1.00 -3.10 14.93
C PHE A 127 -1.58 -4.38 14.28
N TYR A 128 -1.14 -4.72 13.08
CA TYR A 128 -1.50 -5.93 12.36
C TYR A 128 -0.58 -7.12 12.70
N VAL A 129 0.60 -6.88 13.27
CA VAL A 129 1.53 -7.93 13.69
C VAL A 129 0.98 -8.63 14.93
N GLY A 130 0.92 -9.96 14.88
CA GLY A 130 0.37 -10.77 15.98
C GLY A 130 -0.32 -12.02 15.49
N THR A 131 -1.07 -12.64 16.38
CA THR A 131 -1.87 -13.84 16.09
C THR A 131 -3.35 -13.50 16.18
N TRP A 132 -4.07 -13.83 15.14
CA TRP A 132 -5.43 -13.37 14.90
C TRP A 132 -6.34 -14.56 14.61
N ALA A 133 -7.45 -14.69 15.33
CA ALA A 133 -8.50 -15.63 15.02
C ALA A 133 -9.48 -15.01 14.01
N VAL A 134 -9.81 -15.74 12.96
CA VAL A 134 -10.85 -15.32 12.00
C VAL A 134 -12.19 -15.38 12.71
N SER A 135 -12.92 -14.28 12.75
CA SER A 135 -14.24 -14.17 13.39
C SER A 135 -15.39 -14.05 12.40
N ASP A 136 -15.13 -13.52 11.22
CA ASP A 136 -16.08 -13.44 10.11
C ASP A 136 -15.32 -13.25 8.79
N ILE A 137 -16.00 -13.54 7.69
CA ILE A 137 -15.51 -13.33 6.33
C ILE A 137 -16.61 -12.64 5.56
N LYS A 138 -16.29 -11.48 4.96
CA LYS A 138 -17.26 -10.70 4.21
C LYS A 138 -16.85 -10.53 2.76
N ILE A 139 -17.86 -10.59 1.89
CA ILE A 139 -17.74 -10.18 0.50
C ILE A 139 -18.62 -8.94 0.27
N TYR A 140 -18.09 -8.02 -0.51
CA TYR A 140 -18.75 -6.75 -0.83
C TYR A 140 -19.11 -6.72 -2.31
N LEU A 141 -20.34 -6.37 -2.60
CA LEU A 141 -20.96 -6.47 -3.90
C LEU A 141 -21.44 -5.09 -4.37
N ASP A 142 -21.22 -4.79 -5.62
CA ASP A 142 -21.76 -3.60 -6.28
C ASP A 142 -22.61 -4.02 -7.46
N GLN A 143 -23.93 -3.98 -7.32
CA GLN A 143 -24.88 -4.39 -8.35
C GLN A 143 -24.81 -3.51 -9.60
N ASN A 144 -24.27 -2.30 -9.50
CA ASN A 144 -24.07 -1.44 -10.68
C ASN A 144 -23.06 -2.07 -11.66
N ILE A 145 -22.07 -2.82 -11.17
CA ILE A 145 -21.06 -3.48 -12.01
C ILE A 145 -21.69 -4.62 -12.83
N SER A 146 -22.63 -5.37 -12.25
CA SER A 146 -23.30 -6.48 -12.92
C SER A 146 -24.45 -6.06 -13.84
N GLY A 147 -24.91 -4.82 -13.72
CA GLY A 147 -26.08 -4.31 -14.47
C GLY A 147 -27.45 -4.86 -14.02
N ASN A 148 -27.50 -5.60 -12.89
CA ASN A 148 -28.73 -6.27 -12.41
C ASN A 148 -29.38 -5.57 -11.20
N GLY A 149 -29.09 -4.30 -11.00
CA GLY A 149 -29.65 -3.51 -9.91
C GLY A 149 -28.80 -2.30 -9.59
N THR A 150 -29.16 -1.58 -8.53
CA THR A 150 -28.41 -0.43 -8.03
C THR A 150 -28.14 -0.61 -6.55
N GLY A 151 -26.92 -0.28 -6.16
CA GLY A 151 -26.51 -0.27 -4.75
C GLY A 151 -25.33 -1.16 -4.43
N LYS A 152 -24.76 -0.86 -3.28
CA LYS A 152 -23.65 -1.62 -2.67
C LYS A 152 -24.16 -2.29 -1.41
N TRP A 153 -23.77 -3.53 -1.23
CA TRP A 153 -24.08 -4.28 -0.01
C TRP A 153 -22.96 -5.25 0.33
N ASP A 154 -22.95 -5.75 1.54
CA ASP A 154 -22.02 -6.77 1.98
C ASP A 154 -22.79 -7.95 2.60
N THR A 155 -22.15 -9.09 2.65
CA THR A 155 -22.67 -10.26 3.34
C THR A 155 -21.56 -11.09 3.95
N SER A 156 -21.86 -11.70 5.11
CA SER A 156 -21.01 -12.71 5.73
C SER A 156 -21.06 -13.99 4.90
N MET A 157 -19.89 -14.52 4.55
CA MET A 157 -19.79 -15.78 3.81
C MET A 157 -19.93 -17.01 4.69
N GLY A 158 -19.84 -16.84 6.02
CA GLY A 158 -20.12 -17.90 7.01
C GLY A 158 -21.60 -18.08 7.33
N GLY A 159 -22.46 -17.20 6.80
CA GLY A 159 -23.91 -17.23 7.04
C GLY A 159 -24.68 -18.16 6.10
N SER A 160 -25.85 -18.61 6.57
CA SER A 160 -26.69 -19.58 5.86
C SER A 160 -27.39 -19.05 4.61
N GLU A 161 -27.47 -17.72 4.42
CA GLU A 161 -28.31 -17.14 3.36
C GLU A 161 -27.78 -17.39 1.94
N PHE A 162 -26.47 -17.58 1.78
CA PHE A 162 -25.86 -17.73 0.46
C PHE A 162 -25.24 -19.11 0.20
N GLY A 163 -25.34 -20.06 1.16
CA GLY A 163 -24.81 -21.40 0.98
C GLY A 163 -23.31 -21.48 0.64
N LEU A 164 -22.58 -20.38 0.82
CA LEU A 164 -21.14 -20.32 0.59
C LEU A 164 -20.43 -20.85 1.82
N PHE A 165 -19.84 -22.04 1.69
CA PHE A 165 -19.28 -22.79 2.81
C PHE A 165 -17.85 -22.35 3.16
N ALA A 166 -17.72 -21.15 3.66
CA ALA A 166 -16.47 -20.71 4.27
C ALA A 166 -16.38 -21.06 5.77
N SER A 167 -17.33 -21.81 6.31
CA SER A 167 -17.39 -22.12 7.75
C SER A 167 -16.09 -22.65 8.34
N PRO A 168 -15.32 -23.55 7.68
CA PRO A 168 -14.03 -23.99 8.20
C PRO A 168 -12.96 -22.88 8.21
N GLU A 169 -13.15 -21.75 7.54
CA GLU A 169 -12.25 -20.58 7.65
C GLU A 169 -12.48 -19.81 8.96
N LEU A 170 -13.63 -19.94 9.61
CA LEU A 170 -14.00 -19.15 10.78
C LEU A 170 -13.25 -19.55 12.06
N ASP A 171 -12.55 -20.66 12.07
CA ASP A 171 -11.67 -21.05 13.16
C ASP A 171 -10.17 -20.95 12.78
N ASN A 172 -9.87 -20.50 11.57
CA ASN A 172 -8.49 -20.30 11.11
C ASN A 172 -7.77 -19.26 11.96
N ILE A 173 -6.47 -19.49 12.11
CA ILE A 173 -5.56 -18.61 12.81
C ILE A 173 -4.60 -18.00 11.82
N ILE A 174 -4.58 -16.67 11.75
CA ILE A 174 -3.67 -15.91 10.92
C ILE A 174 -2.59 -15.30 11.83
N THR A 175 -1.34 -15.71 11.64
CA THR A 175 -0.20 -15.16 12.37
C THR A 175 0.63 -14.31 11.42
N ILE A 176 0.87 -13.05 11.80
CA ILE A 176 1.71 -12.11 11.05
C ILE A 176 2.93 -11.78 11.90
N THR A 177 4.10 -12.08 11.38
CA THR A 177 5.40 -11.71 11.99
C THR A 177 6.12 -10.73 11.09
N MET A 178 6.90 -9.84 11.70
CA MET A 178 7.68 -8.82 11.01
C MET A 178 9.16 -9.05 11.26
N ASN A 179 9.98 -8.91 10.22
CA ASN A 179 11.43 -8.93 10.35
C ASN A 179 11.93 -7.63 10.99
N GLU A 180 13.01 -7.70 11.73
CA GLU A 180 13.63 -6.52 12.39
C GLU A 180 14.21 -5.55 11.34
N GLU A 181 14.74 -6.07 10.24
CA GLU A 181 15.38 -5.28 9.19
C GLU A 181 14.43 -5.03 8.02
N MET A 182 14.48 -3.83 7.50
CA MET A 182 13.77 -3.43 6.29
C MET A 182 14.57 -3.84 5.03
N VAL A 183 13.85 -4.23 3.99
CA VAL A 183 14.43 -4.53 2.67
C VAL A 183 13.97 -3.47 1.67
N ASP A 184 14.90 -2.76 1.07
CA ASP A 184 14.61 -1.66 0.12
C ASP A 184 13.61 -0.63 0.66
N GLY A 185 13.74 -0.29 1.95
CA GLY A 185 12.86 0.67 2.63
C GLY A 185 11.43 0.16 2.88
N LYS A 186 11.21 -1.15 2.84
CA LYS A 186 9.93 -1.79 3.08
C LYS A 186 10.01 -2.77 4.23
N PHE A 187 8.95 -2.85 5.03
CA PHE A 187 8.82 -3.93 6.00
C PHE A 187 8.57 -5.26 5.30
N THR A 188 9.13 -6.31 5.86
CA THR A 188 8.95 -7.67 5.39
C THR A 188 8.65 -8.61 6.55
N GLY A 189 8.14 -9.78 6.26
CA GLY A 189 7.88 -10.80 7.27
C GLY A 189 7.16 -12.01 6.71
N LYS A 190 6.55 -12.77 7.61
CA LYS A 190 5.77 -13.96 7.29
C LYS A 190 4.33 -13.77 7.70
N ILE A 191 3.43 -14.27 6.89
CA ILE A 191 2.02 -14.48 7.22
C ILE A 191 1.72 -15.97 7.13
N ILE A 192 1.15 -16.51 8.18
CA ILE A 192 0.79 -17.93 8.28
C ILE A 192 -0.73 -18.00 8.44
N ASN A 193 -1.40 -18.60 7.47
CA ASN A 193 -2.81 -18.99 7.60
C ASN A 193 -2.82 -20.46 7.98
N ALA A 194 -3.12 -20.74 9.25
CA ALA A 194 -3.22 -22.10 9.79
C ALA A 194 -4.70 -22.51 9.85
N ALA A 195 -5.00 -23.73 9.40
CA ALA A 195 -6.28 -24.36 9.67
C ALA A 195 -6.52 -24.37 11.18
N GLY A 196 -7.72 -24.04 11.59
CA GLY A 196 -8.07 -23.95 13.00
C GLY A 196 -8.20 -25.30 13.69
N ALA A 197 -9.10 -25.39 14.67
CA ALA A 197 -9.27 -26.59 15.47
C ALA A 197 -9.80 -27.78 14.67
N ASP A 198 -10.52 -27.54 13.58
CA ASP A 198 -11.05 -28.60 12.69
C ASP A 198 -10.00 -29.17 11.73
N GLY A 199 -8.84 -28.51 11.60
CA GLY A 199 -7.75 -28.90 10.70
C GLY A 199 -8.07 -28.69 9.21
N LEU A 200 -9.10 -27.95 8.88
CA LEU A 200 -9.59 -27.75 7.51
C LEU A 200 -9.44 -26.29 7.08
N TYR A 201 -9.39 -26.09 5.77
CA TYR A 201 -9.58 -24.78 5.14
C TYR A 201 -10.95 -24.77 4.46
N GLY A 202 -11.71 -23.71 4.64
CA GLY A 202 -13.00 -23.55 4.00
C GLY A 202 -12.90 -23.57 2.48
N SER A 203 -13.97 -23.91 1.84
CA SER A 203 -14.17 -23.77 0.40
C SER A 203 -15.04 -22.56 0.16
N PHE A 204 -14.64 -21.68 -0.77
CA PHE A 204 -15.49 -20.58 -1.21
C PHE A 204 -16.44 -21.04 -2.34
N LYS A 205 -16.93 -22.26 -2.23
CA LYS A 205 -17.91 -22.87 -3.13
C LYS A 205 -19.23 -23.01 -2.40
N GLY A 206 -20.31 -22.81 -3.12
CA GLY A 206 -21.62 -22.96 -2.51
C GLY A 206 -22.75 -23.03 -3.53
N VAL A 207 -23.89 -23.44 -3.03
CA VAL A 207 -25.16 -23.48 -3.78
C VAL A 207 -26.09 -22.45 -3.16
N TYR A 208 -26.65 -21.58 -3.98
CA TYR A 208 -27.67 -20.64 -3.51
C TYR A 208 -28.95 -21.38 -3.15
N PRO A 209 -29.53 -21.22 -1.96
CA PRO A 209 -30.80 -21.86 -1.60
C PRO A 209 -31.95 -21.19 -2.36
N GLY A 210 -32.74 -21.93 -3.10
CA GLY A 210 -33.95 -21.45 -3.78
C GLY A 210 -34.11 -21.93 -5.22
N GLU A 211 -34.84 -21.19 -6.02
CA GLU A 211 -35.24 -21.54 -7.41
C GLU A 211 -34.07 -21.74 -8.39
N TYR A 212 -32.84 -21.40 -7.98
CA TYR A 212 -31.63 -21.46 -8.83
C TYR A 212 -30.74 -22.67 -8.54
N THR A 213 -31.27 -23.67 -7.86
CA THR A 213 -30.52 -24.88 -7.39
C THR A 213 -30.13 -25.84 -8.51
N GLU A 214 -30.65 -25.67 -9.73
CA GLU A 214 -30.32 -26.54 -10.88
C GLU A 214 -28.98 -26.16 -11.54
N ASP A 215 -28.43 -25.02 -11.21
CA ASP A 215 -27.16 -24.54 -11.77
C ASP A 215 -25.96 -25.10 -10.99
N ALA A 216 -24.82 -25.15 -11.69
CA ALA A 216 -23.55 -25.52 -11.06
C ALA A 216 -23.24 -24.65 -9.82
N PRO A 217 -22.67 -25.22 -8.76
CA PRO A 217 -22.27 -24.44 -7.59
C PRO A 217 -21.40 -23.25 -7.98
N LEU A 218 -21.61 -22.11 -7.32
CA LEU A 218 -20.71 -20.99 -7.46
C LEU A 218 -19.33 -21.35 -6.89
N ASP A 219 -18.29 -21.25 -7.70
CA ASP A 219 -16.92 -21.49 -7.29
C ASP A 219 -16.15 -20.16 -7.24
N MET A 220 -15.99 -19.61 -6.02
CA MET A 220 -15.21 -18.41 -5.77
C MET A 220 -13.76 -18.71 -5.37
N ASP A 221 -13.35 -19.98 -5.22
CA ASP A 221 -11.98 -20.35 -4.84
C ASP A 221 -10.92 -19.72 -5.76
N PRO A 222 -11.06 -19.72 -7.09
CA PRO A 222 -10.08 -19.10 -7.97
C PRO A 222 -9.88 -17.62 -7.69
N ARG A 223 -10.88 -16.95 -7.12
CA ARG A 223 -10.87 -15.52 -6.84
C ARG A 223 -10.46 -15.18 -5.41
N LEU A 224 -10.72 -16.05 -4.44
CA LEU A 224 -10.58 -15.75 -3.03
C LEU A 224 -9.48 -16.56 -2.32
N ARG A 225 -9.26 -17.84 -2.69
CA ARG A 225 -8.36 -18.73 -1.98
C ARG A 225 -6.89 -18.28 -1.98
N HIS A 226 -6.48 -17.53 -2.97
CA HIS A 226 -5.12 -17.03 -3.09
C HIS A 226 -4.86 -15.74 -2.32
N LEU A 227 -5.88 -15.10 -1.75
CA LEU A 227 -5.74 -13.81 -1.07
C LEU A 227 -4.87 -13.92 0.19
N ILE A 228 -5.17 -14.91 1.07
CA ILE A 228 -4.26 -15.38 2.11
C ILE A 228 -4.10 -16.89 1.92
N PRO A 229 -3.05 -17.33 1.24
CA PRO A 229 -2.86 -18.75 0.96
C PRO A 229 -2.70 -19.58 2.24
N ALA A 230 -3.19 -20.82 2.22
CA ALA A 230 -2.99 -21.77 3.31
C ALA A 230 -1.50 -21.94 3.65
N GLY A 231 -1.17 -22.01 4.94
CA GLY A 231 0.19 -22.12 5.45
C GLY A 231 0.98 -20.81 5.32
N GLU A 232 2.32 -20.92 5.25
CA GLU A 232 3.23 -19.79 5.27
C GLU A 232 3.34 -19.10 3.90
N SER A 233 3.36 -17.77 3.91
CA SER A 233 3.63 -16.89 2.78
C SER A 233 4.56 -15.77 3.20
N ASP A 234 5.30 -15.19 2.26
CA ASP A 234 6.06 -13.96 2.48
C ASP A 234 5.17 -12.74 2.33
N TRP A 235 5.47 -11.67 3.07
CA TRP A 235 4.84 -10.40 2.83
C TRP A 235 5.84 -9.24 2.81
N MET A 236 5.44 -8.16 2.13
CA MET A 236 6.17 -6.89 2.06
C MET A 236 5.17 -5.73 2.17
N LEU A 237 5.44 -4.78 3.05
CA LEU A 237 4.60 -3.58 3.24
C LEU A 237 5.35 -2.32 2.80
N ASP A 238 4.70 -1.55 1.95
CA ASP A 238 5.13 -0.21 1.58
C ASP A 238 4.37 0.81 2.43
N LEU A 239 5.10 1.54 3.30
CA LEU A 239 4.50 2.54 4.19
C LEU A 239 3.85 3.71 3.43
N SER A 240 4.34 4.03 2.24
CA SER A 240 3.81 5.15 1.45
C SER A 240 2.38 4.88 0.95
N THR A 241 2.07 3.62 0.67
CA THR A 241 0.75 3.19 0.19
C THR A 241 -0.09 2.50 1.26
N ASN A 242 0.53 2.13 2.39
CA ASN A 242 -0.06 1.30 3.43
C ASN A 242 -0.65 -0.01 2.89
N GLN A 243 0.04 -0.61 1.92
CA GLN A 243 -0.37 -1.84 1.25
C GLN A 243 0.63 -2.95 1.53
N MET A 244 0.12 -4.07 2.06
CA MET A 244 0.88 -5.31 2.25
C MET A 244 0.69 -6.21 1.03
N LYS A 245 1.78 -6.50 0.35
CA LYS A 245 1.81 -7.50 -0.73
C LYS A 245 2.19 -8.86 -0.15
N ILE A 246 1.29 -9.83 -0.26
CA ILE A 246 1.51 -11.22 0.15
C ILE A 246 1.95 -12.01 -1.08
N SER A 247 2.93 -12.88 -0.93
CA SER A 247 3.50 -13.67 -2.04
C SER A 247 3.74 -15.12 -1.65
N LYS A 248 3.26 -16.06 -2.47
CA LYS A 248 3.50 -17.50 -2.36
C LYS A 248 3.48 -18.15 -3.74
N ASN A 249 4.51 -18.92 -4.09
CA ASN A 249 4.56 -19.70 -5.34
C ASN A 249 4.24 -18.86 -6.60
N ASN A 250 4.81 -17.66 -6.72
CA ASN A 250 4.56 -16.71 -7.81
C ASN A 250 3.11 -16.14 -7.88
N ILE A 251 2.27 -16.46 -6.91
CA ILE A 251 0.95 -15.84 -6.75
C ILE A 251 1.10 -14.69 -5.77
N THR A 252 0.49 -13.55 -6.07
CA THR A 252 0.52 -12.37 -5.21
C THR A 252 -0.87 -11.82 -4.99
N SER A 253 -1.10 -11.33 -3.78
CA SER A 253 -2.28 -10.55 -3.40
C SER A 253 -1.86 -9.24 -2.73
N THR A 254 -2.75 -8.28 -2.68
CA THR A 254 -2.50 -7.00 -1.99
C THR A 254 -3.59 -6.79 -0.95
N MET A 255 -3.15 -6.61 0.29
CA MET A 255 -3.99 -6.44 1.47
C MET A 255 -3.82 -5.04 2.03
N THR A 256 -4.91 -4.44 2.49
CA THR A 256 -4.92 -3.25 3.33
C THR A 256 -5.52 -3.58 4.69
N PHE A 257 -5.23 -2.74 5.68
CA PHE A 257 -5.70 -2.95 7.05
C PHE A 257 -6.62 -1.83 7.47
N SER A 258 -7.67 -2.17 8.19
CA SER A 258 -8.48 -1.20 8.91
C SER A 258 -8.90 -1.78 10.27
N ARG A 259 -9.28 -0.89 11.19
CA ARG A 259 -9.77 -1.28 12.52
C ARG A 259 -11.09 -0.56 12.78
N ASP A 260 -12.08 -1.28 13.25
CA ASP A 260 -13.33 -0.66 13.68
C ASP A 260 -13.25 -0.11 15.11
N THR A 261 -14.29 0.59 15.54
CA THR A 261 -14.39 1.16 16.89
C THR A 261 -14.50 0.10 17.99
N SER A 262 -14.79 -1.15 17.64
CA SER A 262 -14.88 -2.29 18.56
C SER A 262 -13.53 -3.03 18.68
N GLY A 263 -12.52 -2.60 17.92
CA GLY A 263 -11.18 -3.19 17.94
C GLY A 263 -10.99 -4.38 16.98
N ASN A 264 -12.01 -4.76 16.20
CA ASN A 264 -11.82 -5.78 15.17
C ASN A 264 -10.90 -5.26 14.07
N LEU A 265 -10.01 -6.12 13.61
CA LEU A 265 -9.19 -5.84 12.43
C LEU A 265 -9.87 -6.38 11.18
N PHE A 266 -9.74 -5.62 10.10
CA PHE A 266 -10.15 -6.01 8.77
C PHE A 266 -8.91 -6.17 7.90
N PHE A 267 -8.75 -7.33 7.31
CA PHE A 267 -7.79 -7.60 6.25
C PHE A 267 -8.53 -7.52 4.93
N ASP A 268 -8.41 -6.38 4.27
CA ASP A 268 -9.21 -6.00 3.12
C ASP A 268 -8.45 -6.26 1.81
N PHE A 269 -9.12 -6.88 0.85
CA PHE A 269 -8.61 -7.17 -0.48
C PHE A 269 -9.53 -6.55 -1.52
N ALA A 270 -8.99 -5.68 -2.36
CA ALA A 270 -9.68 -5.26 -3.57
C ALA A 270 -9.72 -6.43 -4.56
N LEU A 271 -10.90 -6.75 -5.04
CA LEU A 271 -11.07 -7.78 -6.06
C LEU A 271 -11.02 -7.14 -7.45
N PRO A 272 -10.28 -7.74 -8.41
CA PRO A 272 -10.23 -7.22 -9.77
C PRO A 272 -11.63 -7.25 -10.41
N ASP A 273 -11.86 -6.34 -11.34
CA ASP A 273 -13.09 -6.32 -12.14
C ASP A 273 -13.21 -7.63 -12.94
N ALA A 274 -14.32 -8.30 -12.78
CA ALA A 274 -14.67 -9.53 -13.46
C ALA A 274 -15.88 -9.36 -14.39
N SER A 275 -16.24 -8.13 -14.75
CA SER A 275 -17.41 -7.83 -15.61
C SER A 275 -17.32 -8.45 -17.00
N GLY A 276 -16.09 -8.71 -17.50
CA GLY A 276 -15.83 -9.39 -18.76
C GLY A 276 -15.88 -10.92 -18.70
N ASP A 277 -15.87 -11.50 -17.51
CA ASP A 277 -15.92 -12.95 -17.34
C ASP A 277 -17.34 -13.44 -17.62
N THR A 278 -17.47 -14.50 -18.42
CA THR A 278 -18.75 -15.09 -18.78
C THR A 278 -18.88 -16.53 -18.32
N PRO A 279 -19.08 -16.80 -17.04
CA PRO A 279 -19.56 -18.11 -16.64
C PRO A 279 -21.10 -18.09 -16.58
N GLY A 280 -21.77 -18.47 -17.66
CA GLY A 280 -23.24 -18.69 -17.71
C GLY A 280 -24.12 -17.46 -17.38
N ASN A 281 -25.42 -17.59 -17.51
CA ASN A 281 -26.40 -16.50 -17.50
C ASN A 281 -27.25 -16.38 -16.22
N ASN A 282 -26.72 -16.73 -15.06
CA ASN A 282 -27.53 -16.84 -13.84
C ASN A 282 -27.10 -15.90 -12.71
N PHE A 283 -27.79 -15.93 -11.58
CA PHE A 283 -27.54 -15.14 -10.38
C PHE A 283 -26.10 -15.26 -9.86
N TYR A 284 -25.47 -16.41 -9.95
CA TYR A 284 -24.09 -16.64 -9.51
C TYR A 284 -23.07 -15.82 -10.30
N ASN A 285 -23.34 -15.60 -11.58
CA ASN A 285 -22.49 -14.73 -12.39
C ASN A 285 -22.55 -13.30 -11.92
N ASN A 286 -23.71 -12.86 -11.47
CA ASN A 286 -23.88 -11.53 -10.93
C ASN A 286 -23.10 -11.37 -9.62
N PHE A 287 -23.11 -12.38 -8.77
CA PHE A 287 -22.32 -12.39 -7.53
C PHE A 287 -20.81 -12.32 -7.83
N TRP A 288 -20.33 -13.16 -8.75
CA TRP A 288 -18.93 -13.13 -9.18
C TRP A 288 -18.53 -11.78 -9.75
N ARG A 289 -19.32 -11.24 -10.67
CA ARG A 289 -19.04 -9.96 -11.35
C ARG A 289 -19.17 -8.76 -10.42
N SER A 290 -20.15 -8.76 -9.54
CA SER A 290 -20.42 -7.62 -8.67
C SER A 290 -19.51 -7.56 -7.45
N SER A 291 -18.75 -8.62 -7.14
CA SER A 291 -17.84 -8.63 -6.01
C SER A 291 -16.61 -7.75 -6.29
N TYR A 292 -16.43 -6.70 -5.50
CA TYR A 292 -15.33 -5.75 -5.66
C TYR A 292 -14.35 -5.71 -4.49
N LYS A 293 -14.75 -6.25 -3.33
CA LYS A 293 -13.91 -6.33 -2.13
C LYS A 293 -14.23 -7.58 -1.34
N PHE A 294 -13.21 -8.11 -0.67
CA PHE A 294 -13.28 -9.24 0.24
C PHE A 294 -12.55 -8.89 1.53
N SER A 295 -13.05 -9.31 2.68
CA SER A 295 -12.42 -9.04 3.98
C SER A 295 -12.45 -10.25 4.89
N TYR A 296 -11.29 -10.54 5.50
CA TYR A 296 -11.27 -11.29 6.75
C TYR A 296 -11.46 -10.31 7.91
N ILE A 297 -12.39 -10.60 8.80
CA ILE A 297 -12.57 -9.90 10.06
C ILE A 297 -11.93 -10.75 11.13
N VAL A 298 -10.94 -10.20 11.80
CA VAL A 298 -10.14 -10.95 12.75
C VAL A 298 -10.09 -10.25 14.11
N ARG A 299 -9.89 -11.02 15.16
CA ARG A 299 -9.68 -10.56 16.53
C ARG A 299 -8.41 -11.21 17.09
N ALA A 300 -7.80 -10.59 18.10
CA ALA A 300 -6.66 -11.20 18.76
C ALA A 300 -7.03 -12.65 19.21
N ALA A 301 -6.17 -13.59 18.89
CA ALA A 301 -6.32 -14.95 19.38
C ALA A 301 -6.00 -14.95 20.89
N GLU A 302 -6.82 -15.65 21.69
CA GLU A 302 -6.65 -15.83 23.13
C GLU A 302 -5.49 -16.79 23.45
#